data_774ee3ee9fe14eb2738cf8cfe4e3c5db
#
_entry.id   774ee3ee9fe14eb2738cf8cfe4e3c5db
#
_cell.length_a   1.000
_cell.length_b   1.000
_cell.length_c   1.000
_cell.angle_alpha   90.00
_cell.angle_beta   90.00
_cell.angle_gamma   90.00
#
_symmetry.space_group_name_H-M   'P 1'
#
loop_
_entity.id
_entity.type
_entity.pdbx_description
1 polymer ?
#
loop_
_entity_poly.entity_id
_entity_poly.type
_entity_poly.pdbx_seq_one_letter_code
_entity_poly.pdbx_strand_id
1 'polypeptide(L)'
;NNRLTVAYNPDAPTPKKWLQFLSELLQPEDIPTLQEFLGYCLLPTTKGQKMLMLIGKGGEGKSRIGLVIRSLLGDSMNTTSIQKVESNRFSRADLENKLLMVDDDMDMSALPKTNYIKSIVTSECKMDMERKGVQSYQSQLYVRFLCFGNGALTALHDKSDGFFRRQIVLTTKDRPAGRVDDPFLVDKLLREKEGIFLWCLDGLHRLIGNNYQFSISGKARENMETVKRSSNNVIEFLQSEGYIRFKADSEASSKALYEAYQRWCEDNAQKPMSANRLSSELAQNERLYNVEATNNVHVGGKRVRGFMGIEVVNPLPY
;
A
#
# COMPACT_ATOMS: atom_id res chain seq x y z
N ASN A 1 -22.40 -4.02 17.46
CA ASN A 1 -22.60 -5.25 16.69
C ASN A 1 -22.71 -4.89 15.21
N ASN A 2 -21.94 -5.57 14.36
CA ASN A 2 -22.03 -5.40 12.92
C ASN A 2 -23.26 -6.13 12.38
N ARG A 3 -24.00 -5.47 11.47
CA ARG A 3 -25.13 -6.03 10.75
C ARG A 3 -24.93 -5.79 9.26
N LEU A 4 -25.06 -6.83 8.46
CA LEU A 4 -25.05 -6.72 7.01
C LEU A 4 -26.44 -6.34 6.51
N THR A 5 -26.50 -5.64 5.38
CA THR A 5 -27.75 -5.16 4.74
C THR A 5 -28.14 -5.99 3.51
N VAL A 6 -27.63 -7.22 3.46
CA VAL A 6 -27.92 -8.21 2.43
C VAL A 6 -28.45 -9.48 3.08
N ALA A 7 -29.44 -10.13 2.47
CA ALA A 7 -29.93 -11.43 2.90
C ALA A 7 -28.96 -12.53 2.43
N TYR A 8 -28.78 -13.55 3.28
CA TYR A 8 -28.12 -14.77 2.85
C TYR A 8 -29.12 -15.63 2.07
N ASN A 9 -28.84 -15.78 0.79
CA ASN A 9 -29.62 -16.63 -0.12
C ASN A 9 -28.66 -17.59 -0.82
N PRO A 10 -28.61 -18.88 -0.39
CA PRO A 10 -27.69 -19.86 -0.97
C PRO A 10 -28.00 -20.15 -2.45
N ASP A 11 -29.26 -19.90 -2.89
CA ASP A 11 -29.71 -20.12 -4.26
C ASP A 11 -29.64 -18.84 -5.12
N ALA A 12 -28.99 -17.78 -4.62
CA ALA A 12 -28.82 -16.54 -5.38
C ALA A 12 -28.08 -16.81 -6.71
N PRO A 13 -28.55 -16.24 -7.81
CA PRO A 13 -27.93 -16.47 -9.12
C PRO A 13 -26.50 -15.89 -9.17
N THR A 14 -25.68 -16.51 -9.99
CA THR A 14 -24.32 -16.00 -10.28
C THR A 14 -24.37 -14.54 -10.72
N PRO A 15 -23.57 -13.63 -10.12
CA PRO A 15 -23.65 -12.20 -10.38
C PRO A 15 -22.93 -11.85 -11.70
N LYS A 16 -23.56 -12.11 -12.83
CA LYS A 16 -22.95 -12.02 -14.18
C LYS A 16 -22.46 -10.61 -14.51
N LYS A 17 -23.23 -9.57 -14.15
CA LYS A 17 -22.84 -8.17 -14.41
C LYS A 17 -21.66 -7.75 -13.56
N TRP A 18 -21.63 -8.18 -12.31
CA TRP A 18 -20.49 -7.96 -11.43
C TRP A 18 -19.22 -8.61 -11.97
N LEU A 19 -19.28 -9.88 -12.36
CA LEU A 19 -18.14 -10.60 -12.93
C LEU A 19 -17.66 -9.97 -14.25
N GLN A 20 -18.61 -9.56 -15.12
CA GLN A 20 -18.28 -8.82 -16.34
C GLN A 20 -17.56 -7.50 -16.00
N PHE A 21 -18.13 -6.70 -15.10
CA PHE A 21 -17.53 -5.44 -14.65
C PHE A 21 -16.10 -5.64 -14.12
N LEU A 22 -15.87 -6.64 -13.28
CA LEU A 22 -14.54 -6.94 -12.76
C LEU A 22 -13.57 -7.39 -13.87
N SER A 23 -14.02 -8.19 -14.82
CA SER A 23 -13.18 -8.63 -15.94
C SER A 23 -12.77 -7.48 -16.87
N GLU A 24 -13.59 -6.44 -16.96
CA GLU A 24 -13.27 -5.21 -17.69
C GLU A 24 -12.31 -4.28 -16.92
N LEU A 25 -12.38 -4.32 -15.57
CA LEU A 25 -11.64 -3.43 -14.70
C LEU A 25 -10.25 -3.97 -14.33
N LEU A 26 -10.12 -5.27 -14.08
CA LEU A 26 -8.94 -5.90 -13.52
C LEU A 26 -8.35 -6.98 -14.44
N GLN A 27 -7.07 -7.26 -14.25
CA GLN A 27 -6.47 -8.46 -14.83
C GLN A 27 -7.12 -9.70 -14.19
N PRO A 28 -7.32 -10.80 -14.94
CA PRO A 28 -7.98 -11.99 -14.43
C PRO A 28 -7.33 -12.55 -13.16
N GLU A 29 -6.00 -12.50 -13.07
CA GLU A 29 -5.23 -12.98 -11.94
C GLU A 29 -5.37 -12.15 -10.66
N ASP A 30 -5.84 -10.91 -10.77
CA ASP A 30 -6.07 -10.00 -9.62
C ASP A 30 -7.47 -10.15 -9.01
N ILE A 31 -8.42 -10.70 -9.77
CA ILE A 31 -9.82 -10.86 -9.31
C ILE A 31 -9.92 -11.73 -8.06
N PRO A 32 -9.21 -12.88 -7.95
CA PRO A 32 -9.23 -13.68 -6.72
C PRO A 32 -8.72 -12.92 -5.50
N THR A 33 -7.70 -12.08 -5.65
CA THR A 33 -7.19 -11.23 -4.56
C THR A 33 -8.24 -10.25 -4.07
N LEU A 34 -8.92 -9.55 -5.00
CA LEU A 34 -10.01 -8.64 -4.65
C LEU A 34 -11.18 -9.39 -3.98
N GLN A 35 -11.54 -10.56 -4.49
CA GLN A 35 -12.59 -11.41 -3.94
C GLN A 35 -12.30 -11.79 -2.49
N GLU A 36 -11.10 -12.25 -2.21
CA GLU A 36 -10.64 -12.57 -0.86
C GLU A 36 -10.67 -11.35 0.06
N PHE A 37 -10.23 -10.18 -0.45
CA PHE A 37 -10.22 -8.96 0.34
C PHE A 37 -11.63 -8.47 0.68
N LEU A 38 -12.56 -8.48 -0.27
CA LEU A 38 -13.96 -8.10 -0.02
C LEU A 38 -14.65 -9.12 0.93
N GLY A 39 -14.34 -10.39 0.80
CA GLY A 39 -14.77 -11.43 1.74
C GLY A 39 -14.19 -11.21 3.15
N TYR A 40 -12.92 -10.87 3.25
CA TYR A 40 -12.26 -10.53 4.52
C TYR A 40 -12.92 -9.34 5.22
N CYS A 41 -13.47 -8.38 4.46
CA CYS A 41 -14.21 -7.25 5.01
C CYS A 41 -15.56 -7.62 5.67
N LEU A 42 -16.03 -8.85 5.54
CA LEU A 42 -17.26 -9.32 6.19
C LEU A 42 -17.04 -9.73 7.66
N LEU A 43 -15.79 -9.91 8.10
CA LEU A 43 -15.46 -10.39 9.44
C LEU A 43 -14.81 -9.28 10.30
N PRO A 44 -15.13 -9.20 11.61
CA PRO A 44 -14.46 -8.29 12.54
C PRO A 44 -13.11 -8.86 13.01
N THR A 45 -12.13 -8.98 12.12
CA THR A 45 -10.81 -9.55 12.40
C THR A 45 -9.69 -8.82 11.66
N THR A 46 -8.50 -8.80 12.21
CA THR A 46 -7.28 -8.25 11.60
C THR A 46 -6.27 -9.32 11.20
N LYS A 47 -6.63 -10.61 11.27
CA LYS A 47 -5.70 -11.73 11.02
C LYS A 47 -5.01 -11.70 9.66
N GLY A 48 -5.66 -11.17 8.62
CA GLY A 48 -5.06 -11.01 7.30
C GLY A 48 -4.02 -9.90 7.22
N GLN A 49 -4.00 -8.97 8.16
CA GLN A 49 -3.03 -7.87 8.28
C GLN A 49 -2.75 -7.12 6.98
N LYS A 50 -3.78 -6.92 6.16
CA LYS A 50 -3.69 -6.28 4.85
C LYS A 50 -4.72 -5.16 4.69
N MET A 51 -4.30 -4.12 3.99
CA MET A 51 -5.14 -3.13 3.33
C MET A 51 -5.01 -3.28 1.82
N LEU A 52 -6.00 -2.83 1.07
CA LEU A 52 -5.99 -2.91 -0.39
C LEU A 52 -6.02 -1.51 -1.00
N MET A 53 -5.10 -1.28 -1.93
CA MET A 53 -5.05 -0.12 -2.80
C MET A 53 -5.37 -0.55 -4.23
N LEU A 54 -6.33 0.11 -4.85
CA LEU A 54 -6.67 -0.08 -6.26
C LEU A 54 -6.35 1.20 -7.02
N ILE A 55 -5.32 1.14 -7.85
CA ILE A 55 -4.72 2.29 -8.52
C ILE A 55 -5.06 2.25 -10.01
N GLY A 56 -5.44 3.40 -10.55
CA GLY A 56 -5.73 3.58 -11.98
C GLY A 56 -5.41 4.99 -12.45
N LYS A 57 -5.72 5.27 -13.71
CA LYS A 57 -5.48 6.59 -14.33
C LYS A 57 -6.65 7.57 -14.10
N GLY A 58 -7.81 7.06 -13.68
CA GLY A 58 -9.05 7.79 -13.52
C GLY A 58 -10.10 7.40 -14.59
N GLY A 59 -11.37 7.37 -14.17
CA GLY A 59 -12.49 7.07 -15.08
C GLY A 59 -12.72 5.58 -15.40
N GLU A 60 -11.98 4.63 -14.80
CA GLU A 60 -12.16 3.19 -15.05
C GLU A 60 -13.38 2.61 -14.32
N GLY A 61 -13.83 3.27 -13.26
CA GLY A 61 -15.00 2.84 -12.49
C GLY A 61 -14.69 2.19 -11.14
N LYS A 62 -13.49 2.38 -10.57
CA LYS A 62 -13.06 1.84 -9.26
C LYS A 62 -14.07 2.09 -8.14
N SER A 63 -14.58 3.32 -8.06
CA SER A 63 -15.56 3.75 -7.03
C SER A 63 -16.85 2.93 -7.01
N ARG A 64 -17.19 2.25 -8.13
CA ARG A 64 -18.36 1.35 -8.19
C ARG A 64 -18.22 0.19 -7.22
N ILE A 65 -17.00 -0.31 -7.00
CA ILE A 65 -16.72 -1.34 -5.98
C ILE A 65 -17.13 -0.82 -4.59
N GLY A 66 -16.74 0.41 -4.24
CA GLY A 66 -17.11 1.03 -2.97
C GLY A 66 -18.62 1.13 -2.77
N LEU A 67 -19.38 1.50 -3.81
CA LEU A 67 -20.84 1.58 -3.75
C LEU A 67 -21.49 0.21 -3.59
N VAL A 68 -21.00 -0.80 -4.30
CA VAL A 68 -21.52 -2.17 -4.17
C VAL A 68 -21.25 -2.72 -2.78
N ILE A 69 -20.02 -2.62 -2.27
CA ILE A 69 -19.71 -3.16 -0.94
C ILE A 69 -20.43 -2.41 0.18
N ARG A 70 -20.71 -1.11 0.01
CA ARG A 70 -21.56 -0.33 0.92
C ARG A 70 -22.97 -0.93 1.00
N SER A 71 -23.53 -1.39 -0.12
CA SER A 71 -24.84 -2.04 -0.13
C SER A 71 -24.90 -3.36 0.63
N LEU A 72 -23.76 -4.01 0.87
CA LEU A 72 -23.64 -5.22 1.69
C LEU A 72 -23.39 -4.89 3.16
N LEU A 73 -22.52 -3.92 3.45
CA LEU A 73 -22.04 -3.60 4.79
C LEU A 73 -22.90 -2.57 5.52
N GLY A 74 -23.66 -1.73 4.80
CA GLY A 74 -24.46 -0.65 5.39
C GLY A 74 -23.66 0.24 6.35
N ASP A 75 -24.18 0.41 7.57
CA ASP A 75 -23.55 1.21 8.62
C ASP A 75 -22.23 0.63 9.16
N SER A 76 -21.91 -0.61 8.82
CA SER A 76 -20.60 -1.21 9.15
C SER A 76 -19.45 -0.71 8.26
N MET A 77 -19.74 0.18 7.32
CA MET A 77 -18.76 0.85 6.45
C MET A 77 -18.67 2.34 6.77
N ASN A 78 -17.44 2.87 6.73
CA ASN A 78 -17.16 4.31 6.80
C ASN A 78 -16.51 4.78 5.49
N THR A 79 -16.68 6.06 5.16
CA THR A 79 -16.00 6.71 4.03
C THR A 79 -15.30 7.96 4.53
N THR A 80 -13.99 7.98 4.44
CA THR A 80 -13.15 9.11 4.83
C THR A 80 -11.79 8.97 4.15
N SER A 81 -10.94 10.01 4.21
CA SER A 81 -9.59 9.88 3.66
C SER A 81 -8.65 9.19 4.64
N ILE A 82 -7.71 8.40 4.11
CA ILE A 82 -6.70 7.70 4.91
C ILE A 82 -5.77 8.69 5.64
N GLN A 83 -5.53 9.87 5.06
CA GLN A 83 -4.78 10.95 5.70
C GLN A 83 -5.46 11.46 6.97
N LYS A 84 -6.80 11.55 6.97
CA LYS A 84 -7.56 11.94 8.18
C LYS A 84 -7.46 10.88 9.26
N VAL A 85 -7.45 9.59 8.90
CA VAL A 85 -7.25 8.50 9.87
C VAL A 85 -5.89 8.63 10.55
N GLU A 86 -4.82 8.94 9.80
CA GLU A 86 -3.49 9.11 10.38
C GLU A 86 -3.36 10.38 11.23
N SER A 87 -3.92 11.51 10.78
CA SER A 87 -3.69 12.82 11.38
C SER A 87 -4.72 13.24 12.43
N ASN A 88 -5.94 12.70 12.40
CA ASN A 88 -7.07 13.16 13.21
C ASN A 88 -7.59 12.06 14.14
N ARG A 89 -7.45 12.27 15.45
CA ARG A 89 -7.91 11.35 16.50
C ARG A 89 -9.43 11.08 16.48
N PHE A 90 -10.23 12.08 16.12
CA PHE A 90 -11.69 11.92 16.04
C PHE A 90 -12.09 11.04 14.86
N SER A 91 -11.42 11.18 13.71
CA SER A 91 -11.65 10.31 12.55
C SER A 91 -11.32 8.85 12.87
N ARG A 92 -10.36 8.58 13.75
CA ARG A 92 -10.10 7.21 14.23
C ARG A 92 -11.24 6.68 15.08
N ALA A 93 -11.83 7.50 15.95
CA ALA A 93 -12.97 7.09 16.77
C ALA A 93 -14.23 6.75 15.94
N ASP A 94 -14.39 7.37 14.76
CA ASP A 94 -15.47 7.05 13.83
C ASP A 94 -15.34 5.66 13.17
N LEU A 95 -14.16 5.03 13.30
CA LEU A 95 -13.89 3.68 12.80
C LEU A 95 -14.27 2.57 13.79
N GLU A 96 -14.67 2.94 15.00
CA GLU A 96 -15.14 1.97 15.99
C GLU A 96 -16.36 1.21 15.47
N ASN A 97 -16.34 -0.11 15.61
CA ASN A 97 -17.36 -1.03 15.09
C ASN A 97 -17.57 -0.98 13.56
N LYS A 98 -16.60 -0.44 12.81
CA LYS A 98 -16.63 -0.51 11.34
C LYS A 98 -15.84 -1.71 10.84
N LEU A 99 -16.38 -2.37 9.82
CA LEU A 99 -15.75 -3.49 9.12
C LEU A 99 -14.81 -3.00 8.02
N LEU A 100 -15.18 -1.90 7.36
CA LEU A 100 -14.45 -1.35 6.22
C LEU A 100 -14.46 0.18 6.27
N MET A 101 -13.33 0.77 5.97
CA MET A 101 -13.19 2.18 5.61
C MET A 101 -12.76 2.29 4.15
N VAL A 102 -13.46 3.10 3.38
CA VAL A 102 -13.13 3.38 1.98
C VAL A 102 -12.64 4.81 1.84
N ASP A 103 -11.49 4.96 1.22
CA ASP A 103 -10.99 6.22 0.68
C ASP A 103 -11.20 6.20 -0.84
N ASP A 104 -12.18 6.97 -1.31
CA ASP A 104 -12.64 6.92 -2.71
C ASP A 104 -11.75 7.76 -3.66
N ASP A 105 -10.97 8.66 -3.12
CA ASP A 105 -10.04 9.52 -3.88
C ASP A 105 -8.77 9.78 -3.06
N MET A 106 -8.02 8.71 -2.84
CA MET A 106 -6.81 8.76 -2.04
C MET A 106 -5.75 9.63 -2.73
N ASP A 107 -5.26 10.63 -2.00
CA ASP A 107 -4.07 11.38 -2.41
C ASP A 107 -2.84 10.48 -2.38
N MET A 108 -2.30 10.17 -3.56
CA MET A 108 -1.15 9.29 -3.74
C MET A 108 0.14 9.82 -3.09
N SER A 109 0.24 11.15 -2.90
CA SER A 109 1.49 11.80 -2.44
C SER A 109 1.57 12.03 -0.93
N ALA A 110 0.51 11.81 -0.17
CA ALA A 110 0.30 12.51 1.10
C ALA A 110 0.28 11.65 2.36
N LEU A 111 1.01 10.55 2.45
CA LEU A 111 1.16 9.82 3.71
C LEU A 111 2.57 9.99 4.32
N PRO A 112 2.89 11.16 4.92
CA PRO A 112 4.20 11.39 5.54
C PRO A 112 4.43 10.54 6.80
N LYS A 113 3.33 10.05 7.40
CA LYS A 113 3.31 9.15 8.56
C LYS A 113 2.24 8.08 8.34
N THR A 114 2.47 6.87 8.87
CA THR A 114 1.59 5.71 8.71
C THR A 114 1.49 4.87 9.99
N ASN A 115 1.82 5.47 11.13
CA ASN A 115 1.91 4.72 12.39
C ASN A 115 0.55 4.21 12.86
N TYR A 116 -0.49 5.04 12.79
CA TYR A 116 -1.84 4.63 13.17
C TYR A 116 -2.44 3.64 12.18
N ILE A 117 -2.25 3.87 10.87
CA ILE A 117 -2.70 2.95 9.83
C ILE A 117 -2.07 1.57 10.04
N LYS A 118 -0.74 1.49 10.23
CA LYS A 118 -0.03 0.24 10.52
C LYS A 118 -0.56 -0.46 11.75
N SER A 119 -0.79 0.31 12.82
CA SER A 119 -1.33 -0.21 14.08
C SER A 119 -2.74 -0.78 13.89
N ILE A 120 -3.62 -0.07 13.18
CA ILE A 120 -5.01 -0.51 12.93
C ILE A 120 -5.05 -1.76 12.06
N VAL A 121 -4.27 -1.81 10.96
CA VAL A 121 -4.24 -2.95 10.04
C VAL A 121 -3.83 -4.26 10.72
N THR A 122 -2.98 -4.17 11.76
CA THR A 122 -2.49 -5.33 12.52
C THR A 122 -3.02 -5.40 13.94
N SER A 123 -4.03 -4.58 14.28
CA SER A 123 -4.46 -4.36 15.67
C SER A 123 -4.83 -5.66 16.39
N GLU A 124 -4.03 -6.02 17.36
CA GLU A 124 -4.30 -7.06 18.34
C GLU A 124 -4.63 -6.45 19.73
N CYS A 125 -4.34 -5.15 19.88
CA CYS A 125 -4.49 -4.41 21.13
C CYS A 125 -5.50 -3.26 21.01
N LYS A 126 -6.01 -2.83 22.17
CA LYS A 126 -6.81 -1.61 22.25
C LYS A 126 -5.93 -0.38 22.02
N MET A 127 -6.53 0.66 21.46
CA MET A 127 -5.91 1.98 21.29
C MET A 127 -6.80 3.06 21.90
N ASP A 128 -6.19 4.19 22.24
CA ASP A 128 -6.91 5.33 22.79
C ASP A 128 -7.83 5.95 21.72
N MET A 129 -9.07 6.11 22.11
CA MET A 129 -10.13 6.70 21.30
C MET A 129 -10.59 7.99 21.94
N GLU A 130 -10.79 9.01 21.13
CA GLU A 130 -11.30 10.30 21.59
C GLU A 130 -12.50 10.74 20.75
N ARG A 131 -13.58 11.10 21.44
CA ARG A 131 -14.77 11.71 20.87
C ARG A 131 -14.95 13.11 21.43
N LYS A 132 -15.47 14.04 20.63
CA LYS A 132 -15.68 15.40 21.08
C LYS A 132 -16.67 15.44 22.27
N GLY A 133 -16.22 16.02 23.40
CA GLY A 133 -17.05 16.12 24.61
C GLY A 133 -17.16 14.81 25.42
N VAL A 134 -16.40 13.79 25.10
CA VAL A 134 -16.40 12.50 25.84
C VAL A 134 -15.00 12.23 26.36
N GLN A 135 -14.88 11.70 27.58
CA GLN A 135 -13.60 11.26 28.12
C GLN A 135 -12.97 10.18 27.21
N SER A 136 -11.66 10.23 27.05
CA SER A 136 -10.92 9.22 26.29
C SER A 136 -11.14 7.82 26.85
N TYR A 137 -11.26 6.84 25.97
CA TYR A 137 -11.46 5.43 26.32
C TYR A 137 -10.65 4.55 25.40
N GLN A 138 -10.51 3.27 25.74
CA GLN A 138 -9.77 2.32 24.91
C GLN A 138 -10.72 1.38 24.16
N SER A 139 -10.52 1.26 22.84
CA SER A 139 -11.24 0.32 21.99
C SER A 139 -10.29 -0.37 21.00
N GLN A 140 -10.65 -1.58 20.60
CA GLN A 140 -9.93 -2.30 19.55
C GLN A 140 -10.63 -2.07 18.21
N LEU A 141 -9.86 -1.59 17.24
CA LEU A 141 -10.34 -1.44 15.87
C LEU A 141 -10.02 -2.71 15.07
N TYR A 142 -10.98 -3.14 14.27
CA TYR A 142 -10.83 -4.25 13.32
C TYR A 142 -11.20 -3.84 11.90
N VAL A 143 -11.23 -2.55 11.62
CA VAL A 143 -11.54 -1.98 10.32
C VAL A 143 -10.45 -2.31 9.28
N ARG A 144 -10.84 -2.64 8.06
CA ARG A 144 -9.96 -2.75 6.90
C ARG A 144 -9.99 -1.47 6.09
N PHE A 145 -8.94 -1.22 5.33
CA PHE A 145 -8.82 -0.06 4.46
C PHE A 145 -8.86 -0.50 2.99
N LEU A 146 -9.77 0.09 2.22
CA LEU A 146 -9.83 0.00 0.77
C LEU A 146 -9.67 1.41 0.22
N CYS A 147 -8.60 1.64 -0.53
CA CYS A 147 -8.27 2.97 -1.04
C CYS A 147 -8.24 2.94 -2.57
N PHE A 148 -8.94 3.87 -3.19
CA PHE A 148 -8.89 4.09 -4.63
C PHE A 148 -8.01 5.30 -4.92
N GLY A 149 -6.97 5.11 -5.74
CA GLY A 149 -6.04 6.17 -6.12
C GLY A 149 -6.00 6.37 -7.63
N ASN A 150 -5.69 7.60 -8.03
CA ASN A 150 -5.47 7.96 -9.43
C ASN A 150 -4.03 8.44 -9.58
N GLY A 151 -3.29 7.85 -10.53
CA GLY A 151 -1.92 8.24 -10.81
C GLY A 151 -0.93 7.10 -10.96
N ALA A 152 0.34 7.42 -10.93
CA ALA A 152 1.41 6.44 -11.05
C ALA A 152 1.71 5.77 -9.70
N LEU A 153 2.06 4.49 -9.72
CA LEU A 153 2.49 3.74 -8.52
C LEU A 153 3.67 4.41 -7.81
N THR A 154 4.53 5.08 -8.57
CA THR A 154 5.69 5.83 -8.07
C THR A 154 5.32 7.01 -7.17
N ALA A 155 4.06 7.48 -7.20
CA ALA A 155 3.58 8.53 -6.33
C ALA A 155 3.18 8.04 -4.92
N LEU A 156 3.12 6.73 -4.67
CA LEU A 156 2.85 6.16 -3.36
C LEU A 156 4.09 6.24 -2.47
N HIS A 157 4.24 7.34 -1.76
CA HIS A 157 5.38 7.59 -0.88
C HIS A 157 5.10 7.15 0.57
N ASP A 158 5.45 5.94 0.93
CA ASP A 158 5.73 5.59 2.32
C ASP A 158 7.08 4.87 2.43
N LYS A 159 7.86 5.28 3.40
CA LYS A 159 9.28 4.97 3.55
C LYS A 159 9.55 3.81 4.53
N SER A 160 8.54 3.05 4.96
CA SER A 160 8.74 1.99 5.96
C SER A 160 8.38 0.61 5.43
N ASP A 161 9.32 -0.36 5.53
CA ASP A 161 9.07 -1.77 5.22
C ASP A 161 7.84 -2.34 5.95
N GLY A 162 7.56 -1.80 7.14
CA GLY A 162 6.37 -2.15 7.92
C GLY A 162 5.06 -1.79 7.24
N PHE A 163 5.01 -0.75 6.43
CA PHE A 163 3.81 -0.38 5.69
C PHE A 163 3.67 -1.19 4.39
N PHE A 164 4.75 -1.39 3.65
CA PHE A 164 4.71 -2.19 2.41
C PHE A 164 4.15 -3.59 2.60
N ARG A 165 4.61 -4.31 3.63
CA ARG A 165 4.13 -5.68 3.89
C ARG A 165 2.63 -5.75 4.24
N ARG A 166 2.00 -4.63 4.58
CA ARG A 166 0.58 -4.53 4.91
C ARG A 166 -0.30 -4.11 3.75
N GLN A 167 0.29 -3.82 2.60
CA GLN A 167 -0.42 -3.41 1.40
C GLN A 167 -0.63 -4.57 0.44
N ILE A 168 -1.75 -4.52 -0.26
CA ILE A 168 -1.99 -5.19 -1.53
C ILE A 168 -2.24 -4.07 -2.53
N VAL A 169 -1.47 -4.02 -3.62
CA VAL A 169 -1.59 -2.98 -4.64
C VAL A 169 -2.02 -3.62 -5.95
N LEU A 170 -3.26 -3.40 -6.32
CA LEU A 170 -3.82 -3.80 -7.60
C LEU A 170 -3.88 -2.59 -8.53
N THR A 171 -3.72 -2.84 -9.83
CA THR A 171 -3.86 -1.82 -10.86
C THR A 171 -5.00 -2.16 -11.80
N THR A 172 -5.76 -1.13 -12.21
CA THR A 172 -6.81 -1.30 -13.20
C THR A 172 -6.21 -1.49 -14.60
N LYS A 173 -6.99 -2.13 -15.48
CA LYS A 173 -6.79 -2.05 -16.92
C LYS A 173 -7.01 -0.62 -17.40
N ASP A 174 -6.38 -0.26 -18.51
CA ASP A 174 -6.68 1.00 -19.18
C ASP A 174 -8.14 1.01 -19.67
N ARG A 175 -8.78 2.15 -19.54
CA ARG A 175 -10.11 2.34 -20.08
C ARG A 175 -10.06 2.20 -21.63
N PRO A 176 -10.88 1.32 -22.23
CA PRO A 176 -10.91 1.19 -23.68
C PRO A 176 -11.31 2.51 -24.35
N ALA A 177 -10.64 2.82 -25.46
CA ALA A 177 -11.01 3.98 -26.26
C ALA A 177 -12.47 3.83 -26.76
N GLY A 178 -13.25 4.92 -26.65
CA GLY A 178 -14.65 4.91 -27.08
C GLY A 178 -15.64 4.25 -26.12
N ARG A 179 -15.21 3.79 -24.95
CA ARG A 179 -16.13 3.27 -23.94
C ARG A 179 -17.14 4.34 -23.52
N VAL A 180 -18.42 4.03 -23.69
CA VAL A 180 -19.53 4.82 -23.19
C VAL A 180 -19.84 4.39 -21.76
N ASP A 181 -19.91 5.35 -20.83
CA ASP A 181 -20.26 5.07 -19.44
C ASP A 181 -21.76 4.75 -19.32
N ASP A 182 -22.06 3.66 -18.63
CA ASP A 182 -23.43 3.30 -18.28
C ASP A 182 -23.82 4.00 -16.96
N PRO A 183 -24.70 5.03 -16.99
CA PRO A 183 -25.11 5.73 -15.77
C PRO A 183 -25.89 4.82 -14.79
N PHE A 184 -26.47 3.73 -15.28
CA PHE A 184 -27.24 2.77 -14.50
C PHE A 184 -26.42 1.53 -14.08
N LEU A 185 -25.11 1.54 -14.29
CA LEU A 185 -24.27 0.38 -13.98
C LEU A 185 -24.42 -0.03 -12.50
N VAL A 186 -24.37 0.93 -11.58
CA VAL A 186 -24.50 0.66 -10.14
C VAL A 186 -25.85 -0.01 -9.82
N ASP A 187 -26.94 0.51 -10.37
CA ASP A 187 -28.28 -0.07 -10.15
C ASP A 187 -28.36 -1.53 -10.66
N LYS A 188 -27.72 -1.81 -11.80
CA LYS A 188 -27.62 -3.17 -12.34
C LYS A 188 -26.81 -4.09 -11.43
N LEU A 189 -25.68 -3.61 -10.88
CA LEU A 189 -24.84 -4.35 -9.92
C LEU A 189 -25.60 -4.61 -8.62
N LEU A 190 -26.32 -3.61 -8.08
CA LEU A 190 -27.08 -3.73 -6.83
C LEU A 190 -28.22 -4.74 -6.91
N ARG A 191 -28.77 -5.01 -8.09
CA ARG A 191 -29.75 -6.08 -8.29
C ARG A 191 -29.15 -7.47 -8.09
N GLU A 192 -27.84 -7.62 -8.22
CA GLU A 192 -27.12 -8.87 -8.04
C GLU A 192 -26.49 -9.00 -6.64
N LYS A 193 -26.85 -8.14 -5.67
CA LYS A 193 -26.14 -8.04 -4.38
C LYS A 193 -26.08 -9.34 -3.58
N GLU A 194 -27.11 -10.20 -3.64
CA GLU A 194 -27.09 -11.50 -2.97
C GLU A 194 -26.06 -12.44 -3.61
N GLY A 195 -25.99 -12.49 -4.94
CA GLY A 195 -24.97 -13.24 -5.65
C GLY A 195 -23.56 -12.69 -5.43
N ILE A 196 -23.41 -11.36 -5.36
CA ILE A 196 -22.12 -10.71 -5.01
C ILE A 196 -21.71 -11.07 -3.57
N PHE A 197 -22.67 -11.13 -2.65
CA PHE A 197 -22.41 -11.55 -1.28
C PHE A 197 -21.89 -13.00 -1.22
N LEU A 198 -22.51 -13.94 -1.95
CA LEU A 198 -22.02 -15.32 -2.06
C LEU A 198 -20.61 -15.35 -2.68
N TRP A 199 -20.37 -14.57 -3.73
CA TRP A 199 -19.05 -14.44 -4.35
C TRP A 199 -18.00 -13.93 -3.34
N CYS A 200 -18.34 -12.98 -2.47
CA CYS A 200 -17.46 -12.54 -1.39
C CYS A 200 -17.23 -13.66 -0.35
N LEU A 201 -18.25 -14.45 -0.02
CA LEU A 201 -18.13 -15.59 0.90
C LEU A 201 -17.19 -16.67 0.35
N ASP A 202 -17.24 -16.95 -0.95
CA ASP A 202 -16.30 -17.89 -1.59
C ASP A 202 -14.84 -17.43 -1.45
N GLY A 203 -14.61 -16.13 -1.65
CA GLY A 203 -13.28 -15.52 -1.41
C GLY A 203 -12.86 -15.64 0.04
N LEU A 204 -13.78 -15.40 0.98
CA LEU A 204 -13.52 -15.54 2.41
C LEU A 204 -13.19 -16.99 2.81
N HIS A 205 -13.94 -17.97 2.30
CA HIS A 205 -13.67 -19.38 2.55
C HIS A 205 -12.28 -19.78 2.07
N ARG A 206 -11.89 -19.33 0.87
CA ARG A 206 -10.55 -19.58 0.34
C ARG A 206 -9.47 -18.93 1.21
N LEU A 207 -9.65 -17.69 1.64
CA LEU A 207 -8.72 -16.96 2.48
C LEU A 207 -8.54 -17.65 3.86
N ILE A 208 -9.64 -18.07 4.48
CA ILE A 208 -9.59 -18.80 5.76
C ILE A 208 -8.88 -20.15 5.58
N GLY A 209 -9.22 -20.90 4.53
CA GLY A 209 -8.59 -22.18 4.18
C GLY A 209 -7.08 -22.03 3.94
N ASN A 210 -6.63 -20.84 3.49
CA ASN A 210 -5.22 -20.50 3.30
C ASN A 210 -4.62 -19.72 4.51
N ASN A 211 -5.16 -19.91 5.72
CA ASN A 211 -4.65 -19.29 6.95
C ASN A 211 -4.51 -17.75 6.85
N TYR A 212 -5.45 -17.08 6.22
CA TYR A 212 -5.45 -15.63 5.97
C TYR A 212 -4.30 -15.13 5.09
N GLN A 213 -3.67 -16.00 4.31
CA GLN A 213 -2.70 -15.62 3.29
C GLN A 213 -3.42 -15.37 1.97
N PHE A 214 -3.35 -14.14 1.48
CA PHE A 214 -4.00 -13.73 0.24
C PHE A 214 -3.33 -14.33 -0.99
N SER A 215 -4.15 -14.67 -1.99
CA SER A 215 -3.68 -15.04 -3.34
C SER A 215 -3.17 -13.79 -4.05
N ILE A 216 -1.86 -13.57 -4.02
CA ILE A 216 -1.23 -12.40 -4.64
C ILE A 216 -0.72 -12.78 -6.03
N SER A 217 -1.20 -12.10 -7.07
CA SER A 217 -0.77 -12.30 -8.45
C SER A 217 0.69 -11.88 -8.67
N GLY A 218 1.30 -12.33 -9.78
CA GLY A 218 2.61 -11.85 -10.21
C GLY A 218 2.60 -10.33 -10.42
N LYS A 219 1.55 -9.81 -11.08
CA LYS A 219 1.37 -8.38 -11.31
C LYS A 219 1.25 -7.56 -10.02
N ALA A 220 0.47 -8.03 -9.06
CA ALA A 220 0.36 -7.36 -7.75
C ALA A 220 1.70 -7.32 -7.00
N ARG A 221 2.52 -8.38 -7.11
CA ARG A 221 3.88 -8.37 -6.54
C ARG A 221 4.77 -7.34 -7.23
N GLU A 222 4.75 -7.27 -8.56
CA GLU A 222 5.49 -6.24 -9.32
C GLU A 222 5.05 -4.82 -8.93
N ASN A 223 3.74 -4.59 -8.78
CA ASN A 223 3.21 -3.30 -8.33
C ASN A 223 3.78 -2.93 -6.96
N MET A 224 3.78 -3.86 -6.00
CA MET A 224 4.33 -3.64 -4.67
C MET A 224 5.84 -3.38 -4.69
N GLU A 225 6.60 -4.11 -5.51
CA GLU A 225 8.04 -3.85 -5.70
C GLU A 225 8.29 -2.48 -6.34
N THR A 226 7.47 -2.07 -7.30
CA THR A 226 7.55 -0.72 -7.91
C THR A 226 7.32 0.36 -6.87
N VAL A 227 6.27 0.23 -6.04
CA VAL A 227 6.00 1.16 -4.93
C VAL A 227 7.18 1.19 -3.95
N LYS A 228 7.72 0.04 -3.59
CA LYS A 228 8.85 -0.07 -2.66
C LYS A 228 10.11 0.61 -3.22
N ARG A 229 10.45 0.37 -4.48
CA ARG A 229 11.59 1.01 -5.15
C ARG A 229 11.43 2.52 -5.22
N SER A 230 10.28 3.01 -5.67
CA SER A 230 9.98 4.44 -5.78
C SER A 230 9.98 5.18 -4.45
N SER A 231 9.66 4.47 -3.36
CA SER A 231 9.69 5.03 -2.00
C SER A 231 11.10 5.08 -1.41
N ASN A 232 12.03 4.38 -2.01
CA ASN A 232 13.42 4.30 -1.55
C ASN A 232 14.37 4.70 -2.68
N ASN A 233 14.49 6.00 -2.91
CA ASN A 233 15.39 6.55 -3.92
C ASN A 233 16.88 6.28 -3.63
N VAL A 234 17.22 5.77 -2.44
CA VAL A 234 18.55 5.23 -2.14
C VAL A 234 18.84 4.02 -3.02
N ILE A 235 17.86 3.13 -3.25
CA ILE A 235 18.04 1.95 -4.13
C ILE A 235 18.30 2.42 -5.56
N GLU A 236 17.57 3.41 -6.05
CA GLU A 236 17.78 3.98 -7.38
C GLU A 236 19.18 4.61 -7.49
N PHE A 237 19.59 5.36 -6.49
CA PHE A 237 20.95 5.91 -6.43
C PHE A 237 22.01 4.81 -6.48
N LEU A 238 21.87 3.74 -5.68
CA LEU A 238 22.84 2.64 -5.63
C LEU A 238 22.92 1.85 -6.95
N GLN A 239 21.89 1.93 -7.79
CA GLN A 239 21.86 1.33 -9.13
C GLN A 239 22.25 2.31 -10.25
N SER A 240 22.44 3.60 -9.93
CA SER A 240 22.78 4.63 -10.91
C SER A 240 24.26 4.60 -11.26
N GLU A 241 24.56 4.76 -12.51
CA GLU A 241 25.94 4.95 -12.98
C GLU A 241 26.41 6.41 -12.78
N GLY A 242 27.72 6.59 -12.60
CA GLY A 242 28.35 7.92 -12.61
C GLY A 242 28.49 8.60 -11.25
N TYR A 243 27.91 8.08 -10.16
CA TYR A 243 28.02 8.66 -8.82
C TYR A 243 28.81 7.78 -7.86
N ILE A 244 28.62 6.49 -7.97
CA ILE A 244 29.30 5.45 -7.18
C ILE A 244 29.68 4.28 -8.07
N ARG A 245 30.64 3.48 -7.61
CA ARG A 245 30.98 2.20 -8.22
C ARG A 245 31.26 1.16 -7.15
N PHE A 246 30.71 -0.04 -7.31
CA PHE A 246 31.05 -1.16 -6.46
C PHE A 246 32.34 -1.83 -6.98
N LYS A 247 33.35 -1.89 -6.11
CA LYS A 247 34.67 -2.40 -6.45
C LYS A 247 35.35 -2.94 -5.19
N ALA A 248 35.76 -4.21 -5.18
CA ALA A 248 36.21 -4.96 -4.02
C ALA A 248 37.31 -4.26 -3.18
N ASP A 249 38.30 -3.65 -3.85
CA ASP A 249 39.47 -3.03 -3.18
C ASP A 249 39.30 -1.53 -2.94
N SER A 250 38.07 -1.04 -2.94
CA SER A 250 37.80 0.38 -2.72
C SER A 250 37.12 0.62 -1.38
N GLU A 251 37.18 1.86 -0.94
CA GLU A 251 36.53 2.31 0.27
C GLU A 251 35.93 3.72 0.10
N ALA A 252 34.83 3.99 0.79
CA ALA A 252 34.25 5.32 0.83
C ALA A 252 33.70 5.66 2.21
N SER A 253 33.94 6.90 2.66
CA SER A 253 33.34 7.36 3.91
C SER A 253 31.82 7.54 3.78
N SER A 254 31.09 7.33 4.87
CA SER A 254 29.64 7.57 4.90
C SER A 254 29.30 9.02 4.51
N LYS A 255 30.18 9.98 4.79
CA LYS A 255 29.98 11.37 4.41
C LYS A 255 30.08 11.54 2.88
N ALA A 256 31.15 11.02 2.26
CA ALA A 256 31.36 11.12 0.81
C ALA A 256 30.22 10.41 0.02
N LEU A 257 29.78 9.26 0.50
CA LEU A 257 28.62 8.55 -0.07
C LEU A 257 27.35 9.38 0.02
N TYR A 258 27.12 10.05 1.16
CA TYR A 258 25.94 10.89 1.32
C TYR A 258 25.98 12.14 0.44
N GLU A 259 27.14 12.77 0.27
CA GLU A 259 27.34 13.89 -0.65
C GLU A 259 27.11 13.48 -2.11
N ALA A 260 27.57 12.29 -2.52
CA ALA A 260 27.29 11.73 -3.84
C ALA A 260 25.78 11.48 -4.03
N TYR A 261 25.10 10.96 -3.01
CA TYR A 261 23.65 10.75 -3.03
C TYR A 261 22.85 12.05 -3.11
N GLN A 262 23.28 13.11 -2.40
CA GLN A 262 22.64 14.42 -2.49
C GLN A 262 22.75 15.01 -3.89
N ARG A 263 23.92 14.92 -4.53
CA ARG A 263 24.11 15.34 -5.94
C ARG A 263 23.18 14.56 -6.87
N TRP A 264 23.14 13.24 -6.73
CA TRP A 264 22.22 12.43 -7.54
C TRP A 264 20.77 12.86 -7.35
N CYS A 265 20.34 13.17 -6.12
CA CYS A 265 19.00 13.67 -5.85
C CYS A 265 18.73 15.01 -6.53
N GLU A 266 19.70 15.95 -6.53
CA GLU A 266 19.58 17.24 -7.21
C GLU A 266 19.45 17.05 -8.73
N ASP A 267 20.30 16.22 -9.33
CA ASP A 267 20.30 15.95 -10.76
C ASP A 267 19.02 15.24 -11.24
N ASN A 268 18.36 14.48 -10.37
CA ASN A 268 17.12 13.76 -10.66
C ASN A 268 15.86 14.41 -10.06
N ALA A 269 15.94 15.66 -9.60
CA ALA A 269 14.84 16.42 -9.00
C ALA A 269 14.14 15.67 -7.83
N GLN A 270 14.92 14.93 -7.04
CA GLN A 270 14.43 14.15 -5.88
C GLN A 270 14.88 14.80 -4.56
N LYS A 271 14.14 14.51 -3.48
CA LYS A 271 14.54 14.94 -2.13
C LYS A 271 15.42 13.87 -1.47
N PRO A 272 16.62 14.23 -0.96
CA PRO A 272 17.46 13.26 -0.29
C PRO A 272 16.85 12.79 1.03
N MET A 273 16.97 11.50 1.31
CA MET A 273 16.73 10.92 2.63
C MET A 273 17.89 11.26 3.58
N SER A 274 17.75 10.92 4.85
CA SER A 274 18.82 11.15 5.83
C SER A 274 20.04 10.26 5.55
N ALA A 275 21.24 10.74 5.97
CA ALA A 275 22.46 9.97 5.88
C ALA A 275 22.38 8.61 6.60
N ASN A 276 21.66 8.54 7.71
CA ASN A 276 21.44 7.29 8.43
C ASN A 276 20.63 6.28 7.59
N ARG A 277 19.68 6.73 6.76
CA ARG A 277 18.90 5.85 5.90
C ARG A 277 19.78 5.24 4.80
N LEU A 278 20.63 6.05 4.15
CA LEU A 278 21.59 5.54 3.16
C LEU A 278 22.52 4.51 3.78
N SER A 279 23.12 4.82 4.94
CA SER A 279 24.03 3.90 5.63
C SER A 279 23.33 2.62 6.07
N SER A 280 22.07 2.71 6.53
CA SER A 280 21.29 1.53 6.92
C SER A 280 20.94 0.65 5.73
N GLU A 281 20.63 1.24 4.57
CA GLU A 281 20.33 0.48 3.35
C GLU A 281 21.54 -0.33 2.87
N LEU A 282 22.73 0.29 2.87
CA LEU A 282 23.97 -0.41 2.54
C LEU A 282 24.29 -1.51 3.55
N ALA A 283 24.20 -1.22 4.86
CA ALA A 283 24.49 -2.18 5.91
C ALA A 283 23.52 -3.38 5.97
N GLN A 284 22.24 -3.17 5.64
CA GLN A 284 21.25 -4.24 5.58
C GLN A 284 21.41 -5.14 4.34
N ASN A 285 22.06 -4.63 3.30
CA ASN A 285 22.22 -5.30 2.01
C ASN A 285 23.70 -5.54 1.66
N GLU A 286 24.58 -5.71 2.65
CA GLU A 286 26.03 -5.93 2.47
C GLU A 286 26.34 -7.04 1.46
N ARG A 287 25.65 -8.16 1.57
CA ARG A 287 25.83 -9.31 0.65
C ARG A 287 25.34 -9.01 -0.77
N LEU A 288 24.27 -8.23 -0.91
CA LEU A 288 23.71 -7.89 -2.23
C LEU A 288 24.66 -6.97 -3.02
N TYR A 289 25.24 -6.00 -2.35
CA TYR A 289 26.13 -5.01 -2.96
C TYR A 289 27.61 -5.39 -2.83
N ASN A 290 27.92 -6.49 -2.14
CA ASN A 290 29.30 -6.91 -1.82
C ASN A 290 30.11 -5.80 -1.15
N VAL A 291 29.51 -5.16 -0.14
CA VAL A 291 30.09 -4.10 0.68
C VAL A 291 30.17 -4.53 2.13
N GLU A 292 31.04 -3.92 2.91
CA GLU A 292 31.19 -4.15 4.35
C GLU A 292 31.27 -2.84 5.10
N ALA A 293 30.42 -2.67 6.12
CA ALA A 293 30.44 -1.52 6.99
C ALA A 293 31.68 -1.52 7.88
N THR A 294 32.40 -0.41 7.94
CA THR A 294 33.63 -0.30 8.71
C THR A 294 33.81 1.08 9.35
N ASN A 295 34.58 1.14 10.43
CA ASN A 295 35.02 2.40 11.05
C ASN A 295 36.46 2.78 10.65
N ASN A 296 37.03 2.09 9.68
CA ASN A 296 38.46 2.18 9.34
C ASN A 296 38.74 2.76 7.95
N VAL A 297 37.77 3.46 7.34
CA VAL A 297 37.99 4.17 6.06
C VAL A 297 38.99 5.30 6.26
N HIS A 298 40.01 5.39 5.39
CA HIS A 298 41.07 6.38 5.49
C HIS A 298 40.73 7.66 4.70
N VAL A 299 40.59 8.77 5.39
CA VAL A 299 40.35 10.09 4.77
C VAL A 299 41.30 11.11 5.41
N GLY A 300 42.21 11.69 4.62
CA GLY A 300 43.10 12.71 5.10
C GLY A 300 43.97 12.31 6.30
N GLY A 301 44.41 11.06 6.36
CA GLY A 301 45.20 10.50 7.47
C GLY A 301 44.41 10.17 8.74
N LYS A 302 43.08 10.30 8.72
CA LYS A 302 42.18 9.91 9.82
C LYS A 302 41.31 8.72 9.46
N ARG A 303 41.00 7.90 10.46
CA ARG A 303 40.01 6.80 10.30
C ARG A 303 38.63 7.36 10.55
N VAL A 304 37.72 7.08 9.63
CA VAL A 304 36.30 7.50 9.69
C VAL A 304 35.37 6.32 9.36
N ARG A 305 34.12 6.49 9.71
CA ARG A 305 33.07 5.50 9.39
C ARG A 305 32.72 5.50 7.90
N GLY A 306 32.55 4.33 7.33
CA GLY A 306 32.18 4.17 5.93
C GLY A 306 31.97 2.71 5.53
N PHE A 307 32.26 2.41 4.28
CA PHE A 307 32.10 1.08 3.69
C PHE A 307 33.31 0.71 2.84
N MET A 308 33.68 -0.57 2.90
CA MET A 308 34.59 -1.21 1.95
C MET A 308 33.74 -1.74 0.77
N GLY A 309 34.38 -1.93 -0.38
CA GLY A 309 33.73 -2.47 -1.58
C GLY A 309 32.98 -1.44 -2.42
N ILE A 310 33.10 -0.16 -2.13
CA ILE A 310 32.41 0.94 -2.84
C ILE A 310 33.31 2.16 -2.94
N GLU A 311 33.29 2.83 -4.09
CA GLU A 311 33.96 4.12 -4.30
C GLU A 311 32.98 5.18 -4.80
N VAL A 312 33.22 6.43 -4.45
CA VAL A 312 32.50 7.57 -5.01
C VAL A 312 33.18 7.97 -6.32
N VAL A 313 32.41 8.07 -7.38
CA VAL A 313 32.87 8.57 -8.68
C VAL A 313 32.64 10.06 -8.70
N ASN A 314 33.73 10.84 -8.86
CA ASN A 314 33.60 12.27 -9.13
C ASN A 314 33.28 12.46 -10.61
N PRO A 315 32.16 13.12 -10.98
CA PRO A 315 31.94 13.49 -12.36
C PRO A 315 33.14 14.39 -12.81
N LEU A 316 33.65 14.11 -13.98
CA LEU A 316 34.64 14.96 -14.61
C LEU A 316 34.05 16.38 -14.68
N PRO A 317 34.84 17.42 -14.29
CA PRO A 317 34.38 18.78 -14.55
C PRO A 317 34.22 18.97 -16.05
N TYR A 318 33.03 19.39 -16.47
CA TYR A 318 32.75 19.80 -17.83
C TYR A 318 33.48 21.10 -18.14
#